data_d703e4972c29c45b26aff6b66f306f56
#
_entry.id   d703e4972c29c45b26aff6b66f306f56
#
_cell.length_a   1.000
_cell.length_b   1.000
_cell.length_c   1.000
_cell.angle_alpha   90.00
_cell.angle_beta   90.00
_cell.angle_gamma   90.00
#
_symmetry.space_group_name_H-M   'P 1'
#
loop_
_entity.id
_entity.type
_entity.pdbx_description
1 polymer ?
#
loop_
_entity_poly.entity_id
_entity_poly.type
_entity_poly.pdbx_seq_one_letter_code
_entity_poly.pdbx_strand_id
1 'polypeptide(L)'
;MNSNTSGSSSNSRSNGTNAATSDTYDLVWVKAEKVSDVQRISNLIKQAGFETYSLNDMLETVKKQSRQIQGVLGAIGLVSLLVAGIGVANTMMMSINERTREVGILKVLGTEFSDIAKLFLTEAFLLGLAGGITGLILSLLMGQIIPRMFADMDIRCVFTWWLILGSVLFAGVVALIAAWIPARKAMNISPNEAIRSE
;
A
#
# COMPACT_ATOMS: atom_id res chain seq x y z
N MET A 1 13.72 33.11 -38.62
CA MET A 1 13.71 34.49 -38.09
C MET A 1 14.48 34.45 -36.78
N ASN A 2 15.62 35.11 -36.86
CA ASN A 2 16.72 35.16 -35.91
C ASN A 2 16.40 36.26 -34.86
N SER A 3 16.52 35.97 -33.58
CA SER A 3 16.61 37.04 -32.57
C SER A 3 17.66 36.66 -31.52
N ASN A 4 18.88 37.09 -31.79
CA ASN A 4 19.95 37.32 -30.84
C ASN A 4 19.49 38.26 -29.73
N THR A 5 19.64 37.89 -28.47
CA THR A 5 19.74 38.85 -27.37
C THR A 5 21.12 38.74 -26.75
N SER A 6 21.94 39.70 -27.12
CA SER A 6 23.25 40.03 -26.58
C SER A 6 23.11 40.53 -25.14
N GLY A 7 23.64 39.74 -24.18
CA GLY A 7 23.87 40.19 -22.81
C GLY A 7 25.12 41.03 -22.70
N SER A 8 24.96 42.26 -22.26
CA SER A 8 25.97 43.30 -22.04
C SER A 8 26.99 42.87 -20.97
N SER A 9 28.22 42.76 -21.38
CA SER A 9 29.40 42.59 -20.52
C SER A 9 29.88 44.00 -20.07
N SER A 10 29.62 44.34 -18.82
CA SER A 10 30.22 45.51 -18.17
C SER A 10 31.65 45.18 -17.73
N ASN A 11 32.58 45.70 -18.51
CA ASN A 11 34.03 45.63 -18.26
C ASN A 11 34.43 46.73 -17.25
N SER A 12 34.52 46.41 -15.96
CA SER A 12 35.17 47.30 -14.97
C SER A 12 36.63 46.95 -14.85
N ARG A 13 37.47 47.77 -15.49
CA ARG A 13 38.90 47.81 -15.21
C ARG A 13 39.10 48.46 -13.83
N SER A 14 39.55 47.71 -12.85
CA SER A 14 40.22 48.23 -11.66
C SER A 14 41.63 47.75 -11.61
N ASN A 15 42.52 48.76 -11.46
CA ASN A 15 43.96 48.75 -11.47
C ASN A 15 44.52 48.05 -10.23
N GLY A 16 45.45 47.18 -10.43
CA GLY A 16 46.56 46.66 -9.61
C GLY A 16 46.52 46.67 -8.09
N THR A 17 46.51 45.44 -7.56
CA THR A 17 47.47 45.00 -6.51
C THR A 17 47.41 43.47 -6.49
N ASN A 18 48.62 42.85 -6.58
CA ASN A 18 48.81 41.40 -6.50
C ASN A 18 48.45 40.89 -5.10
N ALA A 19 47.20 40.62 -4.86
CA ALA A 19 46.77 39.74 -3.82
C ALA A 19 46.38 38.41 -4.51
N ALA A 20 46.93 37.30 -4.08
CA ALA A 20 46.53 35.97 -4.51
C ALA A 20 45.01 35.85 -4.28
N THR A 21 44.24 36.07 -5.33
CA THR A 21 42.83 35.75 -5.37
C THR A 21 42.77 34.24 -5.29
N SER A 22 42.50 33.73 -4.09
CA SER A 22 41.98 32.37 -3.96
C SER A 22 40.65 32.37 -4.72
N ASP A 23 40.68 31.82 -5.94
CA ASP A 23 39.46 31.59 -6.71
C ASP A 23 38.58 30.64 -5.89
N THR A 24 37.72 31.25 -5.10
CA THR A 24 36.72 30.50 -4.32
C THR A 24 35.55 30.27 -5.25
N TYR A 25 35.39 29.05 -5.70
CA TYR A 25 34.23 28.65 -6.50
C TYR A 25 33.11 28.24 -5.56
N ASP A 26 31.97 28.90 -5.63
CA ASP A 26 30.77 28.54 -4.84
C ASP A 26 30.10 27.30 -5.38
N LEU A 27 30.19 27.00 -6.66
CA LEU A 27 29.59 25.86 -7.32
C LEU A 27 30.45 25.31 -8.45
N VAL A 28 30.67 24.00 -8.44
CA VAL A 28 31.38 23.29 -9.49
C VAL A 28 30.49 22.20 -10.08
N TRP A 29 30.32 22.21 -11.40
CA TRP A 29 29.58 21.18 -12.11
C TRP A 29 30.53 20.05 -12.54
N VAL A 30 30.26 18.84 -12.03
CA VAL A 30 31.00 17.63 -12.41
C VAL A 30 30.13 16.76 -13.31
N LYS A 31 30.59 16.48 -14.53
CA LYS A 31 29.92 15.62 -15.49
C LYS A 31 30.51 14.22 -15.40
N ALA A 32 29.66 13.22 -15.03
CA ALA A 32 30.03 11.82 -15.10
C ALA A 32 29.69 11.25 -16.49
N GLU A 33 30.52 10.39 -17.03
CA GLU A 33 30.33 9.77 -18.36
C GLU A 33 29.27 8.65 -18.30
N LYS A 34 29.19 7.95 -17.17
CA LYS A 34 28.18 6.88 -16.93
C LYS A 34 27.35 7.17 -15.68
N VAL A 35 26.07 6.90 -15.76
CA VAL A 35 25.14 7.07 -14.64
C VAL A 35 25.52 6.18 -13.44
N SER A 36 26.12 5.01 -13.68
CA SER A 36 26.62 4.11 -12.64
C SER A 36 27.74 4.71 -11.79
N ASP A 37 28.54 5.62 -12.36
CA ASP A 37 29.70 6.19 -11.70
C ASP A 37 29.35 7.44 -10.87
N VAL A 38 28.18 8.03 -11.11
CA VAL A 38 27.71 9.23 -10.39
C VAL A 38 27.74 9.03 -8.87
N GLN A 39 27.25 7.89 -8.39
CA GLN A 39 27.21 7.59 -6.94
C GLN A 39 28.63 7.46 -6.36
N ARG A 40 29.52 6.80 -7.10
CA ARG A 40 30.92 6.65 -6.67
C ARG A 40 31.67 7.99 -6.61
N ILE A 41 31.49 8.83 -7.63
CA ILE A 41 32.08 10.17 -7.69
C ILE A 41 31.51 11.06 -6.59
N SER A 42 30.18 11.06 -6.38
CA SER A 42 29.54 11.80 -5.31
C SER A 42 30.08 11.41 -3.93
N ASN A 43 30.28 10.12 -3.67
CA ASN A 43 30.80 9.64 -2.40
C ASN A 43 32.27 10.06 -2.20
N LEU A 44 33.11 10.06 -3.26
CA LEU A 44 34.48 10.52 -3.19
C LEU A 44 34.55 12.02 -2.88
N ILE A 45 33.70 12.82 -3.49
CA ILE A 45 33.66 14.27 -3.26
C ILE A 45 33.17 14.56 -1.83
N LYS A 46 32.18 13.82 -1.32
CA LYS A 46 31.72 13.91 0.09
C LYS A 46 32.81 13.53 1.08
N GLN A 47 33.65 12.51 0.77
CA GLN A 47 34.81 12.14 1.59
C GLN A 47 35.91 13.20 1.58
N ALA A 48 36.01 13.97 0.50
CA ALA A 48 36.92 15.09 0.41
C ALA A 48 36.44 16.35 1.16
N GLY A 49 35.26 16.30 1.82
CA GLY A 49 34.72 17.38 2.63
C GLY A 49 33.82 18.36 1.89
N PHE A 50 33.43 18.07 0.63
CA PHE A 50 32.56 18.94 -0.16
C PHE A 50 31.13 18.41 -0.18
N GLU A 51 30.16 19.31 -0.14
CA GLU A 51 28.75 18.93 -0.35
C GLU A 51 28.47 18.67 -1.83
N THR A 52 27.76 17.59 -2.13
CA THR A 52 27.38 17.25 -3.50
C THR A 52 25.88 17.09 -3.60
N TYR A 53 25.30 17.68 -4.62
CA TYR A 53 23.89 17.51 -4.99
C TYR A 53 23.84 16.67 -6.27
N SER A 54 23.50 15.40 -6.12
CA SER A 54 23.32 14.49 -7.25
C SER A 54 21.83 14.21 -7.47
N LEU A 55 21.40 14.12 -8.73
CA LEU A 55 20.05 13.67 -9.08
C LEU A 55 19.74 12.28 -8.48
N ASN A 56 20.76 11.41 -8.40
CA ASN A 56 20.63 10.10 -7.77
C ASN A 56 20.37 10.21 -6.26
N ASP A 57 21.00 11.13 -5.54
CA ASP A 57 20.76 11.36 -4.11
C ASP A 57 19.35 11.87 -3.88
N MET A 58 18.83 12.73 -4.76
CA MET A 58 17.43 13.17 -4.73
C MET A 58 16.47 12.01 -4.97
N LEU A 59 16.73 11.18 -5.98
CA LEU A 59 15.92 9.99 -6.27
C LEU A 59 15.94 8.99 -5.11
N GLU A 60 17.08 8.80 -4.46
CA GLU A 60 17.22 7.92 -3.31
C GLU A 60 16.44 8.45 -2.10
N THR A 61 16.50 9.76 -1.87
CA THR A 61 15.72 10.43 -0.81
C THR A 61 14.23 10.30 -1.06
N VAL A 62 13.76 10.56 -2.28
CA VAL A 62 12.34 10.39 -2.66
C VAL A 62 11.90 8.94 -2.50
N LYS A 63 12.72 7.97 -2.94
CA LYS A 63 12.42 6.54 -2.74
C LYS A 63 12.34 6.16 -1.27
N LYS A 64 13.25 6.67 -0.44
CA LYS A 64 13.25 6.43 1.01
C LYS A 64 11.99 7.00 1.67
N GLN A 65 11.63 8.23 1.32
CA GLN A 65 10.42 8.88 1.81
C GLN A 65 9.16 8.12 1.36
N SER A 66 9.09 7.70 0.10
CA SER A 66 7.98 6.90 -0.41
C SER A 66 7.85 5.56 0.32
N ARG A 67 8.97 4.88 0.62
CA ARG A 67 8.95 3.65 1.42
C ARG A 67 8.45 3.87 2.84
N GLN A 68 8.83 4.98 3.48
CA GLN A 68 8.34 5.33 4.82
C GLN A 68 6.83 5.54 4.81
N ILE A 69 6.31 6.31 3.84
CA ILE A 69 4.87 6.54 3.67
C ILE A 69 4.14 5.22 3.42
N GLN A 70 4.65 4.38 2.52
CA GLN A 70 4.10 3.06 2.26
C GLN A 70 4.08 2.17 3.51
N GLY A 71 5.13 2.23 4.34
CA GLY A 71 5.20 1.50 5.61
C GLY A 71 4.12 1.93 6.59
N VAL A 72 3.92 3.25 6.76
CA VAL A 72 2.87 3.80 7.64
C VAL A 72 1.48 3.42 7.13
N LEU A 73 1.22 3.61 5.83
CA LEU A 73 -0.07 3.24 5.21
C LEU A 73 -0.32 1.73 5.31
N GLY A 74 0.72 0.91 5.13
CA GLY A 74 0.65 -0.54 5.30
C GLY A 74 0.31 -0.95 6.72
N ALA A 75 0.89 -0.29 7.73
CA ALA A 75 0.58 -0.54 9.14
C ALA A 75 -0.87 -0.18 9.48
N ILE A 76 -1.37 0.97 9.01
CA ILE A 76 -2.77 1.38 9.18
C ILE A 76 -3.71 0.37 8.50
N GLY A 77 -3.37 -0.06 7.27
CA GLY A 77 -4.13 -1.07 6.53
C GLY A 77 -4.18 -2.40 7.26
N LEU A 78 -3.07 -2.83 7.86
CA LEU A 78 -3.00 -4.08 8.62
C LEU A 78 -3.90 -4.03 9.87
N VAL A 79 -3.87 -2.93 10.62
CA VAL A 79 -4.76 -2.74 11.78
C VAL A 79 -6.24 -2.76 11.35
N SER A 80 -6.56 -2.05 10.27
CA SER A 80 -7.93 -2.04 9.71
C SER A 80 -8.39 -3.45 9.28
N LEU A 81 -7.47 -4.23 8.69
CA LEU A 81 -7.71 -5.60 8.28
C LEU A 81 -8.00 -6.52 9.48
N LEU A 82 -7.25 -6.36 10.58
CA LEU A 82 -7.48 -7.12 11.82
C LEU A 82 -8.87 -6.82 12.40
N VAL A 83 -9.26 -5.53 12.47
CA VAL A 83 -10.57 -5.13 12.97
C VAL A 83 -11.69 -5.69 12.08
N ALA A 84 -11.53 -5.62 10.75
CA ALA A 84 -12.48 -6.20 9.81
C ALA A 84 -12.59 -7.72 9.99
N GLY A 85 -11.47 -8.43 10.18
CA GLY A 85 -11.45 -9.87 10.44
C GLY A 85 -12.19 -10.26 11.71
N ILE A 86 -12.04 -9.49 12.78
CA ILE A 86 -12.82 -9.68 14.02
C ILE A 86 -14.32 -9.47 13.76
N GLY A 87 -14.68 -8.47 12.96
CA GLY A 87 -16.06 -8.22 12.54
C GLY A 87 -16.67 -9.42 11.81
N VAL A 88 -15.94 -9.98 10.82
CA VAL A 88 -16.36 -11.19 10.11
C VAL A 88 -16.53 -12.38 11.07
N ALA A 89 -15.57 -12.59 11.97
CA ALA A 89 -15.64 -13.68 12.95
C ALA A 89 -16.86 -13.53 13.88
N ASN A 90 -17.19 -12.33 14.34
CA ASN A 90 -18.35 -12.06 15.17
C ASN A 90 -19.66 -12.31 14.42
N THR A 91 -19.76 -11.83 13.17
CA THR A 91 -20.95 -12.05 12.33
C THR A 91 -21.18 -13.53 12.06
N MET A 92 -20.12 -14.29 11.76
CA MET A 92 -20.19 -15.72 11.54
C MET A 92 -20.58 -16.47 12.81
N MET A 93 -20.06 -16.05 13.98
CA MET A 93 -20.44 -16.65 15.26
C MET A 93 -21.93 -16.46 15.54
N MET A 94 -22.48 -15.28 15.24
CA MET A 94 -23.91 -14.99 15.38
C MET A 94 -24.73 -15.84 14.42
N SER A 95 -24.36 -15.93 13.14
CA SER A 95 -25.03 -16.76 12.13
C SER A 95 -25.07 -18.24 12.55
N ILE A 96 -23.95 -18.78 13.07
CA ILE A 96 -23.88 -20.16 13.56
C ILE A 96 -24.84 -20.36 14.75
N ASN A 97 -24.87 -19.42 15.68
CA ASN A 97 -25.77 -19.52 16.86
C ASN A 97 -27.26 -19.49 16.45
N GLU A 98 -27.63 -18.65 15.49
CA GLU A 98 -29.01 -18.57 14.96
C GLU A 98 -29.41 -19.86 14.24
N ARG A 99 -28.47 -20.56 13.57
CA ARG A 99 -28.72 -21.80 12.81
C ARG A 99 -28.29 -23.07 13.55
N THR A 100 -28.08 -22.99 14.86
CA THR A 100 -27.60 -24.13 15.67
C THR A 100 -28.52 -25.37 15.53
N ARG A 101 -29.84 -25.20 15.50
CA ARG A 101 -30.79 -26.28 15.32
C ARG A 101 -30.66 -26.96 13.95
N GLU A 102 -30.49 -26.18 12.88
CA GLU A 102 -30.31 -26.72 11.53
C GLU A 102 -29.03 -27.55 11.44
N VAL A 103 -27.94 -27.05 12.02
CA VAL A 103 -26.64 -27.76 12.12
C VAL A 103 -26.81 -29.05 12.93
N GLY A 104 -27.58 -29.02 14.01
CA GLY A 104 -27.89 -30.20 14.82
C GLY A 104 -28.60 -31.28 14.01
N ILE A 105 -29.65 -30.90 13.25
CA ILE A 105 -30.44 -31.82 12.41
C ILE A 105 -29.52 -32.42 11.30
N LEU A 106 -28.71 -31.61 10.63
CA LEU A 106 -27.75 -32.11 9.63
C LEU A 106 -26.81 -33.16 10.19
N LYS A 107 -26.35 -32.99 11.43
CA LYS A 107 -25.50 -33.98 12.13
C LYS A 107 -26.21 -35.26 12.43
N VAL A 108 -27.48 -35.20 12.85
CA VAL A 108 -28.33 -36.41 13.11
C VAL A 108 -28.57 -37.18 11.81
N LEU A 109 -28.66 -36.48 10.68
CA LEU A 109 -28.77 -37.07 9.33
C LEU A 109 -27.49 -37.69 8.81
N GLY A 110 -26.35 -37.54 9.55
CA GLY A 110 -25.07 -38.15 9.20
C GLY A 110 -24.15 -37.30 8.36
N THR A 111 -24.39 -35.97 8.28
CA THR A 111 -23.47 -35.04 7.57
C THR A 111 -22.13 -35.02 8.26
N GLU A 112 -21.04 -35.11 7.48
CA GLU A 112 -19.69 -35.02 8.02
C GLU A 112 -19.40 -33.62 8.62
N PHE A 113 -18.64 -33.60 9.69
CA PHE A 113 -18.22 -32.34 10.35
C PHE A 113 -17.47 -31.40 9.39
N SER A 114 -16.71 -31.97 8.46
CA SER A 114 -15.96 -31.23 7.45
C SER A 114 -16.87 -30.47 6.47
N ASP A 115 -18.04 -31.03 6.14
CA ASP A 115 -18.97 -30.43 5.19
C ASP A 115 -19.74 -29.25 5.80
N ILE A 116 -20.04 -29.34 7.09
CA ILE A 116 -20.58 -28.21 7.85
C ILE A 116 -19.58 -27.05 7.88
N ALA A 117 -18.30 -27.33 8.13
CA ALA A 117 -17.27 -26.30 8.10
C ALA A 117 -17.11 -25.68 6.69
N LYS A 118 -17.12 -26.50 5.64
CA LYS A 118 -17.06 -26.01 4.25
C LYS A 118 -18.23 -25.09 3.91
N LEU A 119 -19.43 -25.40 4.40
CA LEU A 119 -20.61 -24.55 4.19
C LEU A 119 -20.38 -23.14 4.73
N PHE A 120 -19.97 -23.03 6.00
CA PHE A 120 -19.71 -21.74 6.63
C PHE A 120 -18.48 -21.01 6.03
N LEU A 121 -17.43 -21.74 5.66
CA LEU A 121 -16.27 -21.16 4.99
C LEU A 121 -16.64 -20.62 3.60
N THR A 122 -17.49 -21.31 2.85
CA THR A 122 -17.97 -20.85 1.55
C THR A 122 -18.82 -19.57 1.71
N GLU A 123 -19.69 -19.52 2.71
CA GLU A 123 -20.46 -18.31 3.04
C GLU A 123 -19.54 -17.14 3.36
N ALA A 124 -18.53 -17.35 4.22
CA ALA A 124 -17.55 -16.33 4.55
C ALA A 124 -16.74 -15.86 3.33
N PHE A 125 -16.36 -16.78 2.45
CA PHE A 125 -15.64 -16.44 1.22
C PHE A 125 -16.50 -15.56 0.30
N LEU A 126 -17.76 -15.90 0.12
CA LEU A 126 -18.70 -15.11 -0.69
C LEU A 126 -18.92 -13.71 -0.09
N LEU A 127 -19.03 -13.60 1.23
CA LEU A 127 -19.11 -12.32 1.93
C LEU A 127 -17.82 -11.50 1.73
N GLY A 128 -16.66 -12.15 1.80
CA GLY A 128 -15.36 -11.52 1.54
C GLY A 128 -15.25 -11.01 0.10
N LEU A 129 -15.71 -11.79 -0.88
CA LEU A 129 -15.75 -11.36 -2.29
C LEU A 129 -16.69 -10.17 -2.49
N ALA A 130 -17.91 -10.23 -1.93
CA ALA A 130 -18.87 -9.12 -2.01
C ALA A 130 -18.30 -7.84 -1.36
N GLY A 131 -17.68 -7.96 -0.18
CA GLY A 131 -16.97 -6.87 0.48
C GLY A 131 -15.80 -6.35 -0.32
N GLY A 132 -15.02 -7.23 -0.95
CA GLY A 132 -13.91 -6.87 -1.84
C GLY A 132 -14.38 -6.09 -3.07
N ILE A 133 -15.47 -6.51 -3.71
CA ILE A 133 -16.06 -5.80 -4.86
C ILE A 133 -16.59 -4.42 -4.45
N THR A 134 -17.33 -4.32 -3.35
CA THR A 134 -17.84 -3.03 -2.87
C THR A 134 -16.71 -2.09 -2.46
N GLY A 135 -15.69 -2.59 -1.77
CA GLY A 135 -14.47 -1.83 -1.44
C GLY A 135 -13.72 -1.35 -2.68
N LEU A 136 -13.64 -2.19 -3.72
CA LEU A 136 -13.04 -1.81 -5.00
C LEU A 136 -13.81 -0.68 -5.69
N ILE A 137 -15.15 -0.77 -5.74
CA ILE A 137 -16.00 0.28 -6.32
C ILE A 137 -15.77 1.60 -5.58
N LEU A 138 -15.78 1.59 -4.26
CA LEU A 138 -15.50 2.78 -3.45
C LEU A 138 -14.10 3.34 -3.69
N SER A 139 -13.09 2.47 -3.81
CA SER A 139 -11.72 2.87 -4.12
C SER A 139 -11.60 3.54 -5.49
N LEU A 140 -12.28 3.00 -6.52
CA LEU A 140 -12.31 3.59 -7.85
C LEU A 140 -12.99 4.95 -7.86
N LEU A 141 -14.11 5.09 -7.14
CA LEU A 141 -14.81 6.36 -6.99
C LEU A 141 -13.91 7.42 -6.31
N MET A 142 -13.27 7.06 -5.20
CA MET A 142 -12.33 7.94 -4.51
C MET A 142 -11.14 8.31 -5.40
N GLY A 143 -10.59 7.35 -6.15
CA GLY A 143 -9.50 7.57 -7.09
C GLY A 143 -9.84 8.53 -8.23
N GLN A 144 -11.11 8.72 -8.56
CA GLN A 144 -11.57 9.72 -9.53
C GLN A 144 -11.89 11.08 -8.89
N ILE A 145 -12.40 11.08 -7.66
CA ILE A 145 -12.82 12.30 -6.96
C ILE A 145 -11.60 13.08 -6.45
N ILE A 146 -10.63 12.39 -5.84
CA ILE A 146 -9.46 13.03 -5.22
C ILE A 146 -8.66 13.90 -6.20
N PRO A 147 -8.29 13.43 -7.42
CA PRO A 147 -7.56 14.25 -8.37
C PRO A 147 -8.36 15.48 -8.86
N ARG A 148 -9.71 15.39 -8.86
CA ARG A 148 -10.55 16.53 -9.24
C ARG A 148 -10.62 17.59 -8.16
N MET A 149 -10.57 17.19 -6.89
CA MET A 149 -10.57 18.13 -5.75
C MET A 149 -9.21 18.82 -5.57
N PHE A 150 -8.12 18.13 -5.92
CA PHE A 150 -6.75 18.63 -5.82
C PHE A 150 -6.13 18.81 -7.22
N ALA A 151 -6.79 19.61 -8.07
CA ALA A 151 -6.39 19.82 -9.47
C ALA A 151 -4.97 20.38 -9.63
N ASP A 152 -4.43 21.05 -8.59
CA ASP A 152 -3.06 21.58 -8.57
C ASP A 152 -1.98 20.50 -8.35
N MET A 153 -2.37 19.29 -7.92
CA MET A 153 -1.47 18.15 -7.79
C MET A 153 -1.70 17.19 -8.95
N ASP A 154 -0.66 16.95 -9.77
CA ASP A 154 -0.72 16.00 -10.90
C ASP A 154 -0.76 14.54 -10.37
N ILE A 155 -1.79 14.23 -9.58
CA ILE A 155 -2.00 12.89 -8.99
C ILE A 155 -2.72 12.03 -10.02
N ARG A 156 -2.02 11.02 -10.55
CA ARG A 156 -2.59 10.04 -11.48
C ARG A 156 -2.74 8.71 -10.78
N CYS A 157 -3.98 8.28 -10.56
CA CYS A 157 -4.27 6.93 -10.06
C CYS A 157 -4.21 5.94 -11.24
N VAL A 158 -3.23 5.03 -11.20
CA VAL A 158 -3.09 3.97 -12.21
C VAL A 158 -3.66 2.67 -11.63
N PHE A 159 -4.76 2.21 -12.19
CA PHE A 159 -5.37 0.94 -11.81
C PHE A 159 -4.90 -0.17 -12.76
N THR A 160 -4.10 -1.08 -12.25
CA THR A 160 -3.65 -2.25 -12.99
C THR A 160 -4.65 -3.39 -12.76
N TRP A 161 -5.11 -4.08 -13.81
CA TRP A 161 -6.11 -5.15 -13.73
C TRP A 161 -5.71 -6.31 -12.80
N TRP A 162 -4.42 -6.65 -12.73
CA TRP A 162 -3.87 -7.61 -11.77
C TRP A 162 -4.12 -7.20 -10.31
N LEU A 163 -3.99 -5.91 -10.02
CA LEU A 163 -4.22 -5.37 -8.68
C LEU A 163 -5.70 -5.48 -8.31
N ILE A 164 -6.58 -5.21 -9.28
CA ILE A 164 -8.04 -5.31 -9.10
C ILE A 164 -8.44 -6.74 -8.75
N LEU A 165 -8.02 -7.71 -9.55
CA LEU A 165 -8.33 -9.12 -9.30
C LEU A 165 -7.69 -9.61 -8.00
N GLY A 166 -6.42 -9.24 -7.77
CA GLY A 166 -5.68 -9.61 -6.56
C GLY A 166 -6.32 -9.08 -5.28
N SER A 167 -6.83 -7.85 -5.27
CA SER A 167 -7.46 -7.25 -4.10
C SER A 167 -8.77 -7.94 -3.72
N VAL A 168 -9.60 -8.29 -4.71
CA VAL A 168 -10.87 -9.01 -4.46
C VAL A 168 -10.60 -10.43 -3.94
N LEU A 169 -9.67 -11.15 -4.56
CA LEU A 169 -9.27 -12.48 -4.07
C LEU A 169 -8.67 -12.42 -2.67
N PHE A 170 -7.82 -11.43 -2.41
CA PHE A 170 -7.23 -11.22 -1.10
C PHE A 170 -8.30 -10.98 -0.02
N ALA A 171 -9.35 -10.18 -0.32
CA ALA A 171 -10.47 -9.98 0.60
C ALA A 171 -11.20 -11.30 0.93
N GLY A 172 -11.43 -12.15 -0.08
CA GLY A 172 -11.99 -13.49 0.12
C GLY A 172 -11.12 -14.38 1.02
N VAL A 173 -9.80 -14.37 0.79
CA VAL A 173 -8.85 -15.15 1.62
C VAL A 173 -8.82 -14.67 3.06
N VAL A 174 -8.83 -13.35 3.29
CA VAL A 174 -8.89 -12.77 4.64
C VAL A 174 -10.18 -13.19 5.36
N ALA A 175 -11.32 -13.15 4.66
CA ALA A 175 -12.59 -13.60 5.22
C ALA A 175 -12.57 -15.10 5.58
N LEU A 176 -11.96 -15.96 4.76
CA LEU A 176 -11.74 -17.37 5.07
C LEU A 176 -10.91 -17.57 6.34
N ILE A 177 -9.82 -16.82 6.49
CA ILE A 177 -8.96 -16.90 7.68
C ILE A 177 -9.73 -16.46 8.91
N ALA A 178 -10.47 -15.35 8.83
CA ALA A 178 -11.28 -14.83 9.93
C ALA A 178 -12.39 -15.79 10.36
N ALA A 179 -13.04 -16.45 9.40
CA ALA A 179 -14.13 -17.40 9.64
C ALA A 179 -13.64 -18.79 10.11
N TRP A 180 -12.34 -19.06 10.06
CA TRP A 180 -11.80 -20.39 10.42
C TRP A 180 -12.10 -20.80 11.86
N ILE A 181 -11.98 -19.88 12.82
CA ILE A 181 -12.25 -20.14 14.24
C ILE A 181 -13.74 -20.41 14.46
N PRO A 182 -14.70 -19.55 14.03
CA PRO A 182 -16.11 -19.81 14.18
C PRO A 182 -16.57 -21.07 13.45
N ALA A 183 -16.08 -21.33 12.24
CA ALA A 183 -16.41 -22.56 11.50
C ALA A 183 -16.02 -23.83 12.27
N ARG A 184 -14.87 -23.85 12.93
CA ARG A 184 -14.46 -24.93 13.81
C ARG A 184 -15.39 -25.09 15.02
N LYS A 185 -15.88 -23.99 15.58
CA LYS A 185 -16.82 -24.04 16.69
C LYS A 185 -18.15 -24.67 16.27
N ALA A 186 -18.64 -24.39 15.07
CA ALA A 186 -19.84 -25.02 14.51
C ALA A 186 -19.73 -26.56 14.42
N MET A 187 -18.54 -27.07 14.12
CA MET A 187 -18.28 -28.52 14.10
C MET A 187 -18.42 -29.18 15.48
N ASN A 188 -18.18 -28.46 16.57
CA ASN A 188 -18.18 -29.01 17.93
C ASN A 188 -19.54 -28.91 18.65
N ILE A 189 -20.57 -28.34 18.01
CA ILE A 189 -21.92 -28.30 18.59
C ILE A 189 -22.46 -29.72 18.74
N SER A 190 -22.85 -30.11 19.97
CA SER A 190 -23.42 -31.42 20.20
C SER A 190 -24.88 -31.51 19.69
N PRO A 191 -25.28 -32.60 18.98
CA PRO A 191 -26.64 -32.75 18.47
C PRO A 191 -27.71 -32.66 19.56
N ASN A 192 -27.39 -33.23 20.73
CA ASN A 192 -28.31 -33.21 21.88
C ASN A 192 -28.58 -31.79 22.42
N GLU A 193 -27.55 -30.94 22.41
CA GLU A 193 -27.64 -29.56 22.90
C GLU A 193 -28.36 -28.67 21.87
N ALA A 194 -28.15 -28.94 20.57
CA ALA A 194 -28.77 -28.22 19.47
C ALA A 194 -30.30 -28.46 19.38
N ILE A 195 -30.79 -29.64 19.78
CA ILE A 195 -32.22 -29.96 19.76
C ILE A 195 -32.94 -29.50 21.04
N ARG A 196 -32.18 -29.38 22.15
CA ARG A 196 -32.74 -29.03 23.47
C ARG A 196 -32.70 -27.52 23.76
N SER A 197 -32.01 -26.73 22.95
CA SER A 197 -32.00 -25.26 23.09
C SER A 197 -33.32 -24.67 22.62
N GLU A 198 -34.32 -24.61 23.49
CA GLU A 198 -35.46 -23.68 23.46
C GLU A 198 -35.10 -22.39 24.17
#